data_1c2f095ca82e89708b8a004fc98acd09
#
_entry.id   1c2f095ca82e89708b8a004fc98acd09
#
_cell.length_a   1.000
_cell.length_b   1.000
_cell.length_c   1.000
_cell.angle_alpha   90.00
_cell.angle_beta   90.00
_cell.angle_gamma   90.00
#
_symmetry.space_group_name_H-M   'P 1'
#
loop_
_entity.id
_entity.type
_entity.pdbx_description
1 polymer ?
#
loop_
_entity_poly.entity_id
_entity_poly.type
_entity_poly.pdbx_seq_one_letter_code
_entity_poly.pdbx_strand_id
1 'polypeptide(L)'
;TLETLTNESFVKDALKNAGLDASKHMIAVTSETSPLAKSDDYLAAFFMDDYIGGRFSSTSAVGGAVLSLAFGPEVFAQFLDGAAAEDALSKNKDVFKNPAMLDALIGVYERNVLGYPSTAVLPYSQALSRFPAHLQQLDMESNGKSVNRFGEPVNYPTGPVIFGEPGTNGQHSFYQLLHQGTDIVPLQFVGYK
;
A
#
# COMPACT_ATOMS: atom_id res chain seq x y z
N THR A 1 -10.92 7.01 -14.47
CA THR A 1 -10.14 6.17 -15.41
C THR A 1 -11.06 5.21 -16.15
N LEU A 2 -10.57 4.54 -17.21
CA LEU A 2 -11.34 3.53 -17.94
C LEU A 2 -11.70 2.36 -17.02
N GLU A 3 -10.77 1.92 -16.18
CA GLU A 3 -10.97 0.84 -15.21
C GLU A 3 -12.08 1.19 -14.21
N THR A 4 -12.13 2.41 -13.73
CA THR A 4 -13.17 2.88 -12.80
C THR A 4 -14.55 2.79 -13.44
N LEU A 5 -14.69 3.27 -14.67
CA LEU A 5 -15.97 3.24 -15.41
C LEU A 5 -16.38 1.80 -15.74
N THR A 6 -15.43 0.94 -16.09
CA THR A 6 -15.71 -0.47 -16.35
C THR A 6 -16.19 -1.19 -15.09
N ASN A 7 -15.53 -0.98 -13.95
CA ASN A 7 -15.94 -1.55 -12.67
C ASN A 7 -17.30 -1.03 -12.21
N GLU A 8 -17.56 0.26 -12.40
CA GLU A 8 -18.85 0.87 -12.11
C GLU A 8 -19.99 0.22 -12.94
N SER A 9 -19.79 0.09 -14.27
CA SER A 9 -20.76 -0.56 -15.14
C SER A 9 -21.02 -2.02 -14.71
N PHE A 10 -19.96 -2.75 -14.41
CA PHE A 10 -20.08 -4.14 -13.95
C PHE A 10 -20.91 -4.26 -12.68
N VAL A 11 -20.71 -3.39 -11.70
CA VAL A 11 -21.47 -3.40 -10.44
C VAL A 11 -22.93 -2.97 -10.67
N LYS A 12 -23.18 -1.93 -11.49
CA LYS A 12 -24.53 -1.49 -11.87
C LYS A 12 -25.32 -2.62 -12.55
N ASP A 13 -24.68 -3.33 -13.47
CA ASP A 13 -25.30 -4.47 -14.16
C ASP A 13 -25.61 -5.63 -13.20
N ALA A 14 -24.73 -5.93 -12.27
CA ALA A 14 -24.96 -6.97 -11.25
C ALA A 14 -26.15 -6.60 -10.33
N LEU A 15 -26.23 -5.36 -9.87
CA LEU A 15 -27.33 -4.86 -9.06
C LEU A 15 -28.66 -4.92 -9.83
N LYS A 16 -28.67 -4.47 -11.09
CA LYS A 16 -29.83 -4.53 -11.97
C LYS A 16 -30.32 -5.95 -12.17
N ASN A 17 -29.41 -6.90 -12.41
CA ASN A 17 -29.75 -8.32 -12.57
C ASN A 17 -30.34 -8.93 -11.28
N ALA A 18 -29.95 -8.40 -10.12
CA ALA A 18 -30.51 -8.76 -8.82
C ALA A 18 -31.85 -8.03 -8.52
N GLY A 19 -32.35 -7.17 -9.40
CA GLY A 19 -33.55 -6.38 -9.19
C GLY A 19 -33.37 -5.22 -8.22
N LEU A 20 -32.13 -4.76 -7.99
CA LEU A 20 -31.78 -3.70 -7.07
C LEU A 20 -31.53 -2.39 -7.80
N ASP A 21 -31.92 -1.28 -7.18
CA ASP A 21 -31.64 0.08 -7.66
C ASP A 21 -30.23 0.50 -7.25
N ALA A 22 -29.34 0.67 -8.23
CA ALA A 22 -27.95 1.04 -7.99
C ALA A 22 -27.79 2.34 -7.18
N SER A 23 -28.65 3.33 -7.38
CA SER A 23 -28.61 4.60 -6.66
C SER A 23 -28.82 4.48 -5.14
N LYS A 24 -29.38 3.35 -4.70
CA LYS A 24 -29.62 3.04 -3.28
C LYS A 24 -28.61 2.08 -2.68
N HIS A 25 -27.68 1.56 -3.48
CA HIS A 25 -26.75 0.51 -3.07
C HIS A 25 -25.30 0.84 -3.36
N MET A 26 -25.03 1.92 -4.07
CA MET A 26 -23.68 2.36 -4.39
C MET A 26 -23.36 3.67 -3.67
N ILE A 27 -22.13 3.78 -3.22
CA ILE A 27 -21.54 5.02 -2.71
C ILE A 27 -20.35 5.40 -3.57
N ALA A 28 -20.12 6.69 -3.76
CA ALA A 28 -18.94 7.21 -4.43
C ALA A 28 -17.88 7.63 -3.40
N VAL A 29 -16.63 7.20 -3.60
CA VAL A 29 -15.48 7.77 -2.91
C VAL A 29 -14.64 8.46 -3.96
N THR A 30 -14.59 9.79 -3.92
CA THR A 30 -14.07 10.58 -5.02
C THR A 30 -13.60 11.97 -4.54
N SER A 31 -13.02 12.77 -5.43
CA SER A 31 -12.74 14.17 -5.16
C SER A 31 -14.03 15.02 -5.25
N GLU A 32 -14.11 16.10 -4.48
CA GLU A 32 -15.22 17.07 -4.56
C GLU A 32 -15.37 17.69 -5.96
N THR A 33 -14.29 17.75 -6.72
CA THR A 33 -14.26 18.32 -8.08
C THR A 33 -14.68 17.31 -9.15
N SER A 34 -14.80 16.02 -8.79
CA SER A 34 -15.20 14.96 -9.70
C SER A 34 -16.67 15.07 -10.11
N PRO A 35 -17.03 14.72 -11.36
CA PRO A 35 -18.43 14.61 -11.78
C PRO A 35 -19.25 13.65 -10.90
N LEU A 36 -18.63 12.63 -10.32
CA LEU A 36 -19.30 11.67 -9.44
C LEU A 36 -19.76 12.27 -8.12
N ALA A 37 -19.14 13.38 -7.67
CA ALA A 37 -19.46 14.03 -6.41
C ALA A 37 -20.90 14.57 -6.33
N LYS A 38 -21.50 14.85 -7.48
CA LYS A 38 -22.84 15.45 -7.60
C LYS A 38 -23.81 14.57 -8.38
N SER A 39 -23.48 13.31 -8.58
CA SER A 39 -24.33 12.39 -9.34
C SER A 39 -25.43 11.80 -8.45
N ASP A 40 -26.67 11.84 -8.92
CA ASP A 40 -27.82 11.19 -8.29
C ASP A 40 -27.78 9.64 -8.44
N ASP A 41 -26.78 9.12 -9.14
CA ASP A 41 -26.55 7.67 -9.31
C ASP A 41 -26.04 6.97 -8.06
N TYR A 42 -25.69 7.72 -6.99
CA TYR A 42 -25.12 7.20 -5.75
C TYR A 42 -25.92 7.58 -4.52
N LEU A 43 -26.02 6.66 -3.58
CA LEU A 43 -26.65 6.86 -2.28
C LEU A 43 -25.98 7.99 -1.47
N ALA A 44 -24.63 8.05 -1.54
CA ALA A 44 -23.81 9.04 -0.86
C ALA A 44 -22.47 9.20 -1.57
N ALA A 45 -21.80 10.33 -1.31
CA ALA A 45 -20.41 10.56 -1.72
C ALA A 45 -19.54 10.90 -0.51
N PHE A 46 -18.36 10.27 -0.43
CA PHE A 46 -17.30 10.59 0.53
C PHE A 46 -16.10 11.16 -0.23
N PHE A 47 -15.52 12.21 0.33
CA PHE A 47 -14.49 12.95 -0.38
C PHE A 47 -13.09 12.64 0.11
N MET A 48 -12.18 12.63 -0.83
CA MET A 48 -10.75 12.58 -0.59
C MET A 48 -10.06 13.71 -1.37
N ASP A 49 -8.93 14.16 -0.87
CA ASP A 49 -8.14 15.18 -1.55
C ASP A 49 -7.46 14.64 -2.81
N ASP A 50 -7.33 15.47 -3.84
CA ASP A 50 -6.76 15.11 -5.13
C ASP A 50 -5.28 14.68 -5.08
N TYR A 51 -4.55 15.09 -4.03
CA TYR A 51 -3.14 14.72 -3.83
C TYR A 51 -2.94 13.33 -3.20
N ILE A 52 -4.00 12.65 -2.77
CA ILE A 52 -3.91 11.32 -2.17
C ILE A 52 -3.77 10.27 -3.27
N GLY A 53 -2.59 9.68 -3.40
CA GLY A 53 -2.33 8.58 -4.29
C GLY A 53 -2.87 7.25 -3.76
N GLY A 54 -3.15 6.29 -4.67
CA GLY A 54 -3.76 5.00 -4.33
C GLY A 54 -3.02 4.22 -3.24
N ARG A 55 -1.69 4.19 -3.27
CA ARG A 55 -0.86 3.48 -2.28
C ARG A 55 -0.91 4.06 -0.87
N PHE A 56 -1.36 5.30 -0.71
CA PHE A 56 -1.55 5.98 0.57
C PHE A 56 -3.02 6.13 0.96
N SER A 57 -3.95 5.57 0.18
CA SER A 57 -5.38 5.84 0.34
C SER A 57 -6.06 5.00 1.44
N SER A 58 -5.39 4.01 2.02
CA SER A 58 -5.97 3.19 3.09
C SER A 58 -6.33 3.98 4.35
N THR A 59 -5.64 5.09 4.63
CA THR A 59 -5.95 6.02 5.74
C THR A 59 -6.87 7.18 5.34
N SER A 60 -7.32 7.23 4.09
CA SER A 60 -8.25 8.23 3.57
C SER A 60 -9.70 7.74 3.59
N ALA A 61 -10.61 8.54 3.01
CA ALA A 61 -12.01 8.13 2.82
C ALA A 61 -12.15 6.82 2.02
N VAL A 62 -11.18 6.45 1.18
CA VAL A 62 -11.17 5.16 0.45
C VAL A 62 -11.13 3.99 1.42
N GLY A 63 -10.13 3.95 2.29
CA GLY A 63 -10.06 2.93 3.35
C GLY A 63 -11.18 3.09 4.37
N GLY A 64 -11.50 4.34 4.75
CA GLY A 64 -12.54 4.66 5.72
C GLY A 64 -13.90 4.08 5.36
N ALA A 65 -14.34 4.27 4.13
CA ALA A 65 -15.62 3.74 3.66
C ALA A 65 -15.63 2.20 3.67
N VAL A 66 -14.62 1.57 3.05
CA VAL A 66 -14.59 0.11 2.91
C VAL A 66 -14.35 -0.59 4.25
N LEU A 67 -13.36 -0.14 5.03
CA LEU A 67 -12.99 -0.79 6.29
C LEU A 67 -14.05 -0.59 7.36
N SER A 68 -14.70 0.60 7.41
CA SER A 68 -15.78 0.84 8.37
C SER A 68 -17.04 0.02 8.04
N LEU A 69 -17.35 -0.18 6.77
CA LEU A 69 -18.45 -1.05 6.36
C LEU A 69 -18.15 -2.53 6.65
N ALA A 70 -16.91 -2.96 6.51
CA ALA A 70 -16.51 -4.36 6.71
C ALA A 70 -16.31 -4.73 8.18
N PHE A 71 -15.73 -3.85 8.99
CA PHE A 71 -15.24 -4.16 10.34
C PHE A 71 -15.78 -3.23 11.43
N GLY A 72 -16.52 -2.20 11.07
CA GLY A 72 -16.98 -1.16 11.99
C GLY A 72 -16.05 0.06 12.04
N PRO A 73 -16.60 1.25 12.34
CA PRO A 73 -15.83 2.49 12.37
C PRO A 73 -14.79 2.53 13.50
N GLU A 74 -15.02 1.80 14.60
CA GLU A 74 -14.09 1.70 15.72
C GLU A 74 -12.78 1.00 15.31
N VAL A 75 -12.87 -0.05 14.47
CA VAL A 75 -11.68 -0.74 13.95
C VAL A 75 -10.90 0.17 13.00
N PHE A 76 -11.59 0.94 12.17
CA PHE A 76 -10.94 1.93 11.33
C PHE A 76 -10.27 3.05 12.15
N ALA A 77 -10.91 3.50 13.23
CA ALA A 77 -10.28 4.48 14.15
C ALA A 77 -8.99 3.93 14.78
N GLN A 78 -8.97 2.67 15.24
CA GLN A 78 -7.76 2.02 15.75
C GLN A 78 -6.67 1.92 14.69
N PHE A 79 -7.01 1.69 13.43
CA PHE A 79 -6.06 1.71 12.33
C PHE A 79 -5.44 3.10 12.14
N LEU A 80 -6.24 4.16 12.23
CA LEU A 80 -5.76 5.55 12.19
C LEU A 80 -4.90 5.91 13.40
N ASP A 81 -5.23 5.40 14.59
CA ASP A 81 -4.42 5.60 15.81
C ASP A 81 -3.03 4.99 15.63
N GLY A 82 -2.92 3.82 15.01
CA GLY A 82 -1.63 3.20 14.67
C GLY A 82 -0.80 4.06 13.71
N ALA A 83 -1.43 4.59 12.66
CA ALA A 83 -0.77 5.51 11.72
C ALA A 83 -0.32 6.79 12.41
N ALA A 84 -1.15 7.38 13.27
CA ALA A 84 -0.81 8.58 14.04
C ALA A 84 0.34 8.36 15.02
N ALA A 85 0.45 7.17 15.62
CA ALA A 85 1.56 6.80 16.48
C ALA A 85 2.89 6.79 15.70
N GLU A 86 2.92 6.22 14.49
CA GLU A 86 4.10 6.24 13.63
C GLU A 86 4.44 7.66 13.15
N ASP A 87 3.45 8.47 12.82
CA ASP A 87 3.64 9.89 12.49
C ASP A 87 4.31 10.67 13.64
N ALA A 88 3.99 10.33 14.88
CA ALA A 88 4.63 10.94 16.04
C ALA A 88 6.11 10.51 16.17
N LEU A 89 6.42 9.22 15.96
CA LEU A 89 7.78 8.69 15.98
C LEU A 89 8.63 9.26 14.83
N SER A 90 8.06 9.40 13.64
CA SER A 90 8.75 9.91 12.45
C SER A 90 9.22 11.37 12.58
N LYS A 91 8.68 12.14 13.55
CA LYS A 91 9.15 13.50 13.88
C LYS A 91 10.41 13.54 14.74
N ASN A 92 10.84 12.39 15.28
CA ASN A 92 12.03 12.32 16.11
C ASN A 92 13.30 12.52 15.26
N LYS A 93 14.17 13.42 15.68
CA LYS A 93 15.45 13.69 14.97
C LYS A 93 16.54 12.68 15.31
N ASP A 94 16.39 11.93 16.40
CA ASP A 94 17.27 10.81 16.74
C ASP A 94 16.89 9.60 15.89
N VAL A 95 17.77 9.22 14.97
CA VAL A 95 17.58 8.10 14.03
C VAL A 95 17.21 6.80 14.75
N PHE A 96 17.83 6.54 15.90
CA PHE A 96 17.57 5.31 16.67
C PHE A 96 16.22 5.31 17.39
N LYS A 97 15.51 6.44 17.36
CA LYS A 97 14.15 6.59 17.90
C LYS A 97 13.12 6.90 16.82
N ASN A 98 13.52 6.79 15.57
CA ASN A 98 12.69 7.05 14.39
C ASN A 98 12.73 5.81 13.49
N PRO A 99 11.81 4.85 13.66
CA PRO A 99 11.83 3.60 12.91
C PRO A 99 11.78 3.81 11.40
N ALA A 100 10.94 4.74 10.93
CA ALA A 100 10.80 5.03 9.50
C ALA A 100 12.12 5.55 8.89
N MET A 101 12.80 6.46 9.59
CA MET A 101 14.10 6.99 9.12
C MET A 101 15.18 5.92 9.17
N LEU A 102 15.21 5.11 10.23
CA LEU A 102 16.19 4.04 10.38
C LEU A 102 16.04 2.99 9.28
N ASP A 103 14.81 2.54 9.01
CA ASP A 103 14.52 1.56 7.96
C ASP A 103 14.91 2.11 6.58
N ALA A 104 14.56 3.35 6.28
CA ALA A 104 14.95 4.01 5.03
C ALA A 104 16.48 4.09 4.85
N LEU A 105 17.23 4.41 5.90
CA LEU A 105 18.68 4.48 5.86
C LEU A 105 19.32 3.10 5.68
N ILE A 106 18.78 2.07 6.32
CA ILE A 106 19.20 0.68 6.12
C ILE A 106 18.98 0.28 4.65
N GLY A 107 17.80 0.53 4.11
CA GLY A 107 17.48 0.20 2.71
C GLY A 107 18.40 0.91 1.71
N VAL A 108 18.71 2.18 1.92
CA VAL A 108 19.69 2.92 1.10
C VAL A 108 21.10 2.32 1.25
N TYR A 109 21.51 1.97 2.45
CA TYR A 109 22.81 1.34 2.69
C TYR A 109 22.91 -0.02 1.98
N GLU A 110 21.91 -0.88 2.13
CA GLU A 110 21.86 -2.19 1.49
C GLU A 110 21.87 -2.08 -0.04
N ARG A 111 21.05 -1.18 -0.59
CA ARG A 111 20.89 -1.03 -2.04
C ARG A 111 22.04 -0.28 -2.70
N ASN A 112 22.50 0.83 -2.13
CA ASN A 112 23.42 1.76 -2.77
C ASN A 112 24.88 1.57 -2.34
N VAL A 113 25.14 1.06 -1.13
CA VAL A 113 26.48 0.83 -0.61
C VAL A 113 26.89 -0.64 -0.75
N LEU A 114 26.04 -1.56 -0.31
CA LEU A 114 26.31 -3.01 -0.38
C LEU A 114 25.95 -3.60 -1.74
N GLY A 115 25.11 -2.93 -2.53
CA GLY A 115 24.75 -3.34 -3.89
C GLY A 115 23.73 -4.48 -3.93
N TYR A 116 22.97 -4.76 -2.86
CA TYR A 116 21.99 -5.82 -2.85
C TYR A 116 20.80 -5.47 -3.72
N PRO A 117 20.46 -6.31 -4.72
CA PRO A 117 19.44 -5.96 -5.71
C PRO A 117 18.00 -6.23 -5.25
N SER A 118 17.82 -6.99 -4.18
CA SER A 118 16.52 -7.45 -3.71
C SER A 118 16.41 -7.42 -2.20
N THR A 119 15.17 -7.42 -1.70
CA THR A 119 14.83 -7.53 -0.28
C THR A 119 13.64 -8.47 -0.13
N ALA A 120 13.69 -9.41 0.80
CA ALA A 120 12.58 -10.29 1.11
C ALA A 120 11.84 -9.80 2.37
N VAL A 121 10.52 -9.61 2.25
CA VAL A 121 9.63 -9.21 3.34
C VAL A 121 8.79 -10.39 3.77
N LEU A 122 8.93 -10.80 5.02
CA LEU A 122 8.42 -12.06 5.56
C LEU A 122 7.42 -11.80 6.70
N PRO A 123 6.14 -11.55 6.38
CA PRO A 123 5.12 -11.35 7.41
C PRO A 123 4.72 -12.67 8.05
N TYR A 124 4.81 -12.75 9.37
CA TYR A 124 4.37 -13.92 10.15
C TYR A 124 2.92 -13.75 10.60
N SER A 125 2.07 -13.40 9.64
CA SER A 125 0.62 -13.29 9.80
C SER A 125 -0.07 -13.45 8.46
N GLN A 126 -1.10 -14.29 8.41
CA GLN A 126 -1.92 -14.46 7.21
C GLN A 126 -2.67 -13.16 6.84
N ALA A 127 -3.04 -12.35 7.82
CA ALA A 127 -3.67 -11.04 7.58
C ALA A 127 -2.76 -10.08 6.80
N LEU A 128 -1.44 -10.28 6.88
CA LEU A 128 -0.44 -9.49 6.16
C LEU A 128 0.04 -10.15 4.86
N SER A 129 -0.66 -11.16 4.35
CA SER A 129 -0.25 -11.89 3.13
C SER A 129 -0.06 -10.98 1.91
N ARG A 130 -0.79 -9.88 1.82
CA ARG A 130 -0.67 -8.90 0.74
C ARG A 130 0.31 -7.76 1.03
N PHE A 131 0.95 -7.75 2.20
CA PHE A 131 1.87 -6.68 2.58
C PHE A 131 3.10 -6.59 1.66
N PRO A 132 3.78 -7.69 1.27
CA PRO A 132 4.86 -7.61 0.29
C PRO A 132 4.40 -7.01 -1.05
N ALA A 133 3.21 -7.38 -1.54
CA ALA A 133 2.65 -6.82 -2.77
C ALA A 133 2.31 -5.33 -2.64
N HIS A 134 1.87 -4.87 -1.46
CA HIS A 134 1.69 -3.44 -1.18
C HIS A 134 3.02 -2.68 -1.27
N LEU A 135 4.08 -3.23 -0.69
CA LEU A 135 5.42 -2.63 -0.74
C LEU A 135 6.00 -2.61 -2.16
N GLN A 136 5.63 -3.56 -3.03
CA GLN A 136 6.01 -3.51 -4.44
C GLN A 136 5.49 -2.22 -5.10
N GLN A 137 4.24 -1.87 -4.88
CA GLN A 137 3.71 -0.61 -5.39
C GLN A 137 4.31 0.60 -4.66
N LEU A 138 4.44 0.51 -3.33
CA LEU A 138 4.93 1.61 -2.50
C LEU A 138 6.37 1.99 -2.84
N ASP A 139 7.25 1.03 -3.07
CA ASP A 139 8.67 1.23 -3.31
C ASP A 139 9.05 1.02 -4.78
N MET A 140 8.81 -0.17 -5.37
CA MET A 140 9.28 -0.47 -6.72
C MET A 140 8.67 0.44 -7.77
N GLU A 141 7.37 0.75 -7.68
CA GLU A 141 6.73 1.69 -8.60
C GLU A 141 7.15 3.14 -8.32
N SER A 142 7.32 3.52 -7.05
CA SER A 142 7.68 4.89 -6.68
C SER A 142 9.14 5.20 -7.01
N ASN A 143 10.06 4.31 -6.65
CA ASN A 143 11.50 4.51 -6.72
C ASN A 143 12.16 3.81 -7.93
N GLY A 144 11.46 2.89 -8.60
CA GLY A 144 11.96 2.17 -9.77
C GLY A 144 12.06 3.05 -11.02
N LYS A 145 12.83 4.14 -10.94
CA LYS A 145 12.96 5.14 -12.00
C LYS A 145 14.43 5.36 -12.38
N SER A 146 14.67 5.47 -13.66
CA SER A 146 16.02 5.74 -14.22
C SER A 146 16.34 7.23 -14.39
N VAL A 147 15.37 8.10 -14.07
CA VAL A 147 15.52 9.55 -14.17
C VAL A 147 15.06 10.24 -12.90
N ASN A 148 15.65 11.39 -12.59
CA ASN A 148 15.21 12.26 -11.49
C ASN A 148 13.97 13.09 -11.88
N ARG A 149 13.51 13.96 -10.97
CA ARG A 149 12.34 14.84 -11.20
C ARG A 149 12.50 15.83 -12.36
N PHE A 150 13.70 16.05 -12.85
CA PHE A 150 14.00 16.95 -13.97
C PHE A 150 14.15 16.20 -15.29
N GLY A 151 13.97 14.88 -15.31
CA GLY A 151 14.14 14.04 -16.49
C GLY A 151 15.59 13.65 -16.79
N GLU A 152 16.54 13.94 -15.89
CA GLU A 152 17.94 13.61 -16.05
C GLU A 152 18.22 12.19 -15.59
N PRO A 153 19.03 11.41 -16.33
CA PRO A 153 19.41 10.06 -15.92
C PRO A 153 20.11 10.05 -14.55
N VAL A 154 19.73 9.08 -13.70
CA VAL A 154 20.44 8.83 -12.45
C VAL A 154 21.56 7.81 -12.65
N ASN A 155 22.66 7.96 -11.93
CA ASN A 155 23.86 7.12 -12.02
C ASN A 155 24.05 6.20 -10.79
N TYR A 156 22.98 5.94 -10.05
CA TYR A 156 22.96 5.06 -8.90
C TYR A 156 21.75 4.10 -8.97
N PRO A 157 21.82 2.94 -8.32
CA PRO A 157 20.67 2.05 -8.22
C PRO A 157 19.50 2.71 -7.50
N THR A 158 18.32 2.59 -8.06
CA THR A 158 17.05 2.97 -7.41
C THR A 158 16.39 1.72 -6.85
N GLY A 159 15.31 1.79 -6.18
CA GLY A 159 14.54 0.72 -5.53
C GLY A 159 15.01 -0.75 -5.68
N PRO A 160 14.97 -1.56 -4.64
CA PRO A 160 15.27 -2.99 -4.73
C PRO A 160 14.09 -3.75 -5.37
N VAL A 161 14.31 -4.98 -5.78
CA VAL A 161 13.22 -5.93 -6.05
C VAL A 161 12.68 -6.42 -4.72
N ILE A 162 11.42 -6.12 -4.42
CA ILE A 162 10.73 -6.58 -3.21
C ILE A 162 9.92 -7.82 -3.53
N PHE A 163 10.11 -8.88 -2.75
CA PHE A 163 9.30 -10.08 -2.80
C PHE A 163 9.07 -10.62 -1.38
N GLY A 164 8.17 -11.54 -1.22
CA GLY A 164 7.94 -12.19 0.06
C GLY A 164 6.60 -12.89 0.14
N GLU A 165 6.47 -13.72 1.13
CA GLU A 165 5.26 -14.44 1.49
C GLU A 165 5.17 -14.60 3.01
N PRO A 166 3.97 -14.86 3.55
CA PRO A 166 3.82 -15.18 4.96
C PRO A 166 4.68 -16.38 5.39
N GLY A 167 5.35 -16.28 6.53
CA GLY A 167 5.80 -17.44 7.26
C GLY A 167 4.56 -18.22 7.77
N THR A 168 4.56 -19.54 7.72
CA THR A 168 5.63 -20.49 7.34
C THR A 168 5.61 -20.90 5.85
N ASN A 169 4.62 -20.50 5.06
CA ASN A 169 4.46 -20.92 3.66
C ASN A 169 5.68 -20.58 2.79
N GLY A 170 6.25 -19.40 2.96
CA GLY A 170 7.45 -18.97 2.23
C GLY A 170 8.65 -19.89 2.41
N GLN A 171 8.72 -20.63 3.53
CA GLN A 171 9.79 -21.59 3.79
C GLN A 171 9.83 -22.74 2.76
N HIS A 172 8.67 -23.08 2.19
CA HIS A 172 8.54 -24.12 1.17
C HIS A 172 8.61 -23.58 -0.27
N SER A 173 8.87 -22.27 -0.43
CA SER A 173 8.94 -21.60 -1.73
C SER A 173 10.38 -21.17 -2.06
N PHE A 174 10.90 -20.15 -1.39
CA PHE A 174 12.17 -19.51 -1.75
C PHE A 174 13.23 -19.50 -0.64
N TYR A 175 12.98 -20.08 0.53
CA TYR A 175 13.98 -20.07 1.63
C TYR A 175 15.24 -20.86 1.32
N GLN A 176 15.19 -21.83 0.41
CA GLN A 176 16.38 -22.51 -0.06
C GLN A 176 17.38 -21.54 -0.69
N LEU A 177 16.90 -20.57 -1.50
CA LEU A 177 17.73 -19.51 -2.06
C LEU A 177 18.30 -18.61 -0.96
N LEU A 178 17.48 -18.23 0.02
CA LEU A 178 17.92 -17.36 1.12
C LEU A 178 18.99 -18.02 1.98
N HIS A 179 18.93 -19.34 2.17
CA HIS A 179 19.83 -20.08 3.03
C HIS A 179 21.13 -20.52 2.35
N GLN A 180 21.08 -20.95 1.09
CA GLN A 180 22.21 -21.52 0.36
C GLN A 180 22.43 -20.91 -1.03
N GLY A 181 21.72 -19.85 -1.39
CA GLY A 181 21.90 -19.14 -2.65
C GLY A 181 23.22 -18.38 -2.69
N THR A 182 23.61 -17.96 -3.87
CA THR A 182 24.84 -17.19 -4.10
C THR A 182 24.66 -15.68 -3.88
N ASP A 183 23.40 -15.21 -3.92
CA ASP A 183 23.08 -13.81 -3.70
C ASP A 183 22.73 -13.54 -2.23
N ILE A 184 23.19 -12.42 -1.72
CA ILE A 184 22.78 -11.95 -0.39
C ILE A 184 21.45 -11.20 -0.55
N VAL A 185 20.45 -11.65 0.20
CA VAL A 185 19.12 -11.03 0.22
C VAL A 185 18.83 -10.55 1.65
N PRO A 186 18.72 -9.25 1.89
CA PRO A 186 18.23 -8.71 3.16
C PRO A 186 16.84 -9.25 3.50
N LEU A 187 16.60 -9.53 4.78
CA LEU A 187 15.34 -10.08 5.27
C LEU A 187 14.68 -9.12 6.25
N GLN A 188 13.42 -8.78 5.99
CA GLN A 188 12.57 -8.04 6.92
C GLN A 188 11.49 -8.97 7.46
N PHE A 189 11.56 -9.27 8.75
CA PHE A 189 10.54 -10.05 9.45
C PHE A 189 9.49 -9.10 10.03
N VAL A 190 8.23 -9.34 9.71
CA VAL A 190 7.11 -8.55 10.21
C VAL A 190 6.23 -9.41 11.10
N GLY A 191 6.08 -9.02 12.34
CA GLY A 191 5.23 -9.67 13.33
C GLY A 191 4.45 -8.64 14.14
N TYR A 192 3.50 -9.14 14.94
CA TYR A 192 2.73 -8.33 15.88
C TYR A 192 2.62 -9.05 17.23
N LYS A 193 2.33 -8.26 18.26
CA LYS A 193 2.11 -8.77 19.62
C LYS A 193 0.63 -9.03 19.86
#